data_5188e6729adbf44009fbf9f694d4b527
#
_entry.id   5188e6729adbf44009fbf9f694d4b527
#
_cell.length_a   1.000
_cell.length_b   1.000
_cell.length_c   1.000
_cell.angle_alpha   90.00
_cell.angle_beta   90.00
_cell.angle_gamma   90.00
#
_symmetry.space_group_name_H-M   'P 1'
#
loop_
_entity.id
_entity.type
_entity.pdbx_description
1 polymer ?
#
loop_
_entity_poly.entity_id
_entity_poly.type
_entity_poly.pdbx_seq_one_letter_code
_entity_poly.pdbx_strand_id
1 'polypeptide(L)'
;MTSPSWVEIACDESGFSGSNLLDPVSPVITHASVDLPLPAAAELIAVLRSRLRYRTEYKSNQLLRPEQRPALEWLLTTLRGHAHVHAIDKTAYVAARVLELFTEEPSYGAGTSLGTDHSEAVAALRHRTGFLAAFLDLTRTKRVRLLDHAAVDRFFATMPADVPELRAVTRRRVEEVMQRLIDEDPLLPPPWEPLVPALAETVLHWSSGGRSVAVVHDEQSALTPGRVARLGAFLAERVEPAPLRSFTQVDSKHDPRVQVADFLAGIARRRTPDLAELLAPYTCAATKSSQV
;
A
#
# COMPACT_ATOMS: atom_id res chain seq x y z
N MET A 1 -33.96 -4.49 -1.20
CA MET A 1 -33.03 -5.11 -2.17
C MET A 1 -31.83 -5.55 -1.37
N THR A 2 -31.49 -6.84 -1.36
CA THR A 2 -30.27 -7.32 -0.69
C THR A 2 -29.07 -6.79 -1.46
N SER A 3 -28.13 -6.14 -0.74
CA SER A 3 -26.86 -5.73 -1.34
C SER A 3 -26.15 -6.95 -1.96
N PRO A 4 -25.45 -6.79 -3.09
CA PRO A 4 -24.73 -7.91 -3.69
C PRO A 4 -23.74 -8.49 -2.71
N SER A 5 -23.63 -9.82 -2.67
CA SER A 5 -22.73 -10.54 -1.76
C SER A 5 -21.24 -10.33 -2.06
N TRP A 6 -20.91 -9.66 -3.15
CA TRP A 6 -19.55 -9.36 -3.56
C TRP A 6 -19.48 -8.09 -4.44
N VAL A 7 -18.28 -7.52 -4.55
CA VAL A 7 -17.95 -6.39 -5.43
C VAL A 7 -16.67 -6.73 -6.21
N GLU A 8 -16.61 -6.31 -7.48
CA GLU A 8 -15.37 -6.34 -8.27
C GLU A 8 -14.78 -4.93 -8.32
N ILE A 9 -13.50 -4.82 -7.99
CA ILE A 9 -12.74 -3.57 -8.03
C ILE A 9 -11.54 -3.71 -8.96
N ALA A 10 -11.17 -2.60 -9.60
CA ALA A 10 -9.92 -2.50 -10.33
C ALA A 10 -8.95 -1.59 -9.59
N CYS A 11 -7.68 -1.99 -9.52
CA CYS A 11 -6.65 -1.35 -8.69
C CYS A 11 -5.39 -1.04 -9.49
N ASP A 12 -4.72 0.03 -9.06
CA ASP A 12 -3.35 0.37 -9.47
C ASP A 12 -2.66 1.16 -8.36
N GLU A 13 -1.32 1.27 -8.44
CA GLU A 13 -0.52 2.02 -7.49
C GLU A 13 0.28 3.15 -8.14
N SER A 14 0.77 4.08 -7.31
CA SER A 14 1.71 5.11 -7.72
C SER A 14 2.72 5.43 -6.61
N GLY A 15 3.96 5.69 -7.01
CA GLY A 15 5.02 6.06 -6.05
C GLY A 15 5.86 4.91 -5.54
N PHE A 16 5.55 3.67 -5.93
CA PHE A 16 6.39 2.51 -5.65
C PHE A 16 7.50 2.43 -6.72
N SER A 17 8.71 2.83 -6.35
CA SER A 17 9.91 2.81 -7.22
C SER A 17 10.95 1.79 -6.73
N GLY A 18 10.49 0.66 -6.21
CA GLY A 18 11.37 -0.41 -5.70
C GLY A 18 11.95 -0.08 -4.32
N SER A 19 13.24 -0.38 -4.09
CA SER A 19 13.85 -0.42 -2.76
C SER A 19 14.16 0.92 -2.09
N ASN A 20 13.89 2.08 -2.71
CA ASN A 20 14.16 3.38 -2.10
C ASN A 20 12.94 3.91 -1.30
N LEU A 21 12.70 3.31 -0.14
CA LEU A 21 11.59 3.70 0.74
C LEU A 21 11.87 4.95 1.60
N LEU A 22 13.08 5.51 1.55
CA LEU A 22 13.42 6.75 2.26
C LEU A 22 13.64 7.93 1.30
N ASP A 23 13.17 7.84 0.05
CA ASP A 23 13.28 8.92 -0.92
C ASP A 23 12.41 10.12 -0.51
N PRO A 24 13.01 11.28 -0.16
CA PRO A 24 12.26 12.46 0.24
C PRO A 24 11.47 13.11 -0.91
N VAL A 25 11.84 12.83 -2.16
CA VAL A 25 11.16 13.36 -3.36
C VAL A 25 9.85 12.61 -3.61
N SER A 26 9.77 11.36 -3.18
CA SER A 26 8.58 10.52 -3.32
C SER A 26 8.23 9.86 -1.99
N PRO A 27 7.76 10.63 -0.98
CA PRO A 27 7.57 10.12 0.39
C PRO A 27 6.34 9.23 0.57
N VAL A 28 5.46 9.17 -0.43
CA VAL A 28 4.16 8.49 -0.35
C VAL A 28 3.99 7.50 -1.49
N ILE A 29 3.41 6.34 -1.15
CA ILE A 29 2.83 5.39 -2.09
C ILE A 29 1.31 5.49 -1.96
N THR A 30 0.62 5.44 -3.08
CA THR A 30 -0.83 5.39 -3.12
C THR A 30 -1.27 4.13 -3.84
N HIS A 31 -2.25 3.44 -3.29
CA HIS A 31 -2.95 2.32 -3.90
C HIS A 31 -4.40 2.75 -4.10
N ALA A 32 -4.81 2.93 -5.35
CA ALA A 32 -6.15 3.37 -5.71
C ALA A 32 -6.99 2.21 -6.24
N SER A 33 -8.29 2.29 -6.04
CA SER A 33 -9.26 1.29 -6.49
C SER A 33 -10.57 1.94 -6.93
N VAL A 34 -11.24 1.32 -7.91
CA VAL A 34 -12.54 1.75 -8.42
C VAL A 34 -13.48 0.56 -8.61
N ASP A 35 -14.79 0.72 -8.33
CA ASP A 35 -15.85 -0.27 -8.54
C ASP A 35 -16.72 0.09 -9.77
N LEU A 36 -16.09 0.44 -10.87
CA LEU A 36 -16.78 0.84 -12.09
C LEU A 36 -17.06 -0.36 -13.01
N PRO A 37 -18.25 -0.43 -13.66
CA PRO A 37 -18.43 -1.33 -14.79
C PRO A 37 -17.50 -0.99 -15.96
N LEU A 38 -17.02 -2.01 -16.68
CA LEU A 38 -16.12 -1.82 -17.85
C LEU A 38 -16.63 -0.76 -18.86
N PRO A 39 -17.92 -0.75 -19.28
CA PRO A 39 -18.40 0.28 -20.20
C PRO A 39 -18.34 1.69 -19.63
N ALA A 40 -18.65 1.86 -18.34
CA ALA A 40 -18.63 3.16 -17.68
C ALA A 40 -17.19 3.70 -17.57
N ALA A 41 -16.21 2.84 -17.24
CA ALA A 41 -14.80 3.22 -17.21
C ALA A 41 -14.29 3.57 -18.62
N ALA A 42 -14.68 2.83 -19.66
CA ALA A 42 -14.31 3.13 -21.04
C ALA A 42 -14.86 4.48 -21.51
N GLU A 43 -16.12 4.77 -21.19
CA GLU A 43 -16.75 6.08 -21.46
C GLU A 43 -16.04 7.21 -20.72
N LEU A 44 -15.74 7.01 -19.43
CA LEU A 44 -15.02 7.98 -18.61
C LEU A 44 -13.65 8.31 -19.24
N ILE A 45 -12.88 7.30 -19.65
CA ILE A 45 -11.59 7.49 -20.33
C ILE A 45 -11.78 8.23 -21.66
N ALA A 46 -12.81 7.89 -22.47
CA ALA A 46 -13.08 8.55 -23.74
C ALA A 46 -13.42 10.05 -23.53
N VAL A 47 -14.27 10.39 -22.56
CA VAL A 47 -14.59 11.77 -22.19
C VAL A 47 -13.35 12.51 -21.68
N LEU A 48 -12.56 11.88 -20.83
CA LEU A 48 -11.33 12.48 -20.31
C LEU A 48 -10.35 12.81 -21.46
N ARG A 49 -10.19 11.89 -22.40
CA ARG A 49 -9.38 12.09 -23.61
C ARG A 49 -9.85 13.29 -24.45
N SER A 50 -11.16 13.42 -24.63
CA SER A 50 -11.72 14.56 -25.39
C SER A 50 -11.45 15.89 -24.71
N ARG A 51 -11.53 15.95 -23.39
CA ARG A 51 -11.26 17.16 -22.58
C ARG A 51 -9.79 17.57 -22.60
N LEU A 52 -8.87 16.61 -22.55
CA LEU A 52 -7.44 16.87 -22.49
C LEU A 52 -6.82 17.24 -23.85
N ARG A 53 -7.53 17.02 -24.98
CA ARG A 53 -7.09 17.31 -26.35
C ARG A 53 -5.73 16.69 -26.75
N TYR A 54 -5.33 15.57 -26.12
CA TYR A 54 -4.07 14.86 -26.40
C TYR A 54 -4.34 13.52 -27.09
N ARG A 55 -3.38 13.10 -27.97
CA ARG A 55 -3.49 11.88 -28.81
C ARG A 55 -2.65 10.71 -28.33
N THR A 56 -1.79 10.89 -27.33
CA THR A 56 -0.84 9.87 -26.84
C THR A 56 -1.16 9.46 -25.40
N GLU A 57 -0.42 8.48 -24.89
CA GLU A 57 -0.57 7.89 -23.56
C GLU A 57 -0.71 8.96 -22.45
N TYR A 58 -1.80 8.87 -21.71
CA TYR A 58 -2.15 9.87 -20.69
C TYR A 58 -1.55 9.46 -19.35
N LYS A 59 -0.81 10.38 -18.73
CA LYS A 59 -0.32 10.21 -17.35
C LYS A 59 -0.99 11.22 -16.43
N SER A 60 -1.23 10.84 -15.19
CA SER A 60 -1.83 11.68 -14.14
C SER A 60 -1.19 13.08 -14.03
N ASN A 61 0.10 13.22 -14.32
CA ASN A 61 0.82 14.50 -14.34
C ASN A 61 0.23 15.54 -15.33
N GLN A 62 -0.48 15.12 -16.35
CA GLN A 62 -1.15 16.05 -17.28
C GLN A 62 -2.40 16.66 -16.67
N LEU A 63 -3.17 15.87 -15.93
CA LEU A 63 -4.37 16.34 -15.21
C LEU A 63 -4.03 17.34 -14.09
N LEU A 64 -2.81 17.30 -13.58
CA LEU A 64 -2.35 18.17 -12.51
C LEU A 64 -1.88 19.56 -12.99
N ARG A 65 -1.91 19.81 -14.30
CA ARG A 65 -1.61 21.14 -14.83
C ARG A 65 -2.74 22.12 -14.54
N PRO A 66 -2.46 23.39 -14.21
CA PRO A 66 -3.49 24.38 -13.88
C PRO A 66 -4.61 24.50 -14.91
N GLU A 67 -4.27 24.44 -16.20
CA GLU A 67 -5.21 24.53 -17.32
C GLU A 67 -6.15 23.32 -17.42
N GLN A 68 -5.81 22.21 -16.78
CA GLN A 68 -6.63 20.98 -16.75
C GLN A 68 -7.48 20.83 -15.49
N ARG A 69 -7.48 21.83 -14.61
CA ARG A 69 -8.25 21.82 -13.36
C ARG A 69 -9.73 21.45 -13.56
N PRO A 70 -10.45 21.93 -14.57
CA PRO A 70 -11.84 21.52 -14.80
C PRO A 70 -12.00 20.04 -15.15
N ALA A 71 -11.02 19.45 -15.88
CA ALA A 71 -11.03 18.02 -16.20
C ALA A 71 -10.73 17.16 -14.97
N LEU A 72 -9.80 17.59 -14.12
CA LEU A 72 -9.49 16.95 -12.84
C LEU A 72 -10.71 16.95 -11.89
N GLU A 73 -11.34 18.09 -11.69
CA GLU A 73 -12.51 18.20 -10.82
C GLU A 73 -13.69 17.39 -11.34
N TRP A 74 -13.90 17.37 -12.65
CA TRP A 74 -14.89 16.52 -13.28
C TRP A 74 -14.62 15.03 -13.02
N LEU A 75 -13.38 14.57 -13.25
CA LEU A 75 -12.97 13.18 -12.99
C LEU A 75 -13.26 12.81 -11.54
N LEU A 76 -12.74 13.59 -10.60
CA LEU A 76 -12.93 13.32 -9.19
C LEU A 76 -14.41 13.37 -8.79
N THR A 77 -15.21 14.30 -9.30
CA THR A 77 -16.65 14.34 -9.03
C THR A 77 -17.37 13.09 -9.54
N THR A 78 -17.00 12.59 -10.72
CA THR A 78 -17.59 11.39 -11.33
C THR A 78 -17.25 10.13 -10.54
N LEU A 79 -16.09 10.07 -9.90
CA LEU A 79 -15.64 8.92 -9.11
C LEU A 79 -16.19 8.87 -7.68
N ARG A 80 -16.95 9.85 -7.23
CA ARG A 80 -17.49 9.88 -5.85
C ARG A 80 -18.36 8.65 -5.57
N GLY A 81 -18.06 7.96 -4.48
CA GLY A 81 -18.73 6.74 -4.06
C GLY A 81 -18.32 5.48 -4.81
N HIS A 82 -17.49 5.61 -5.86
CA HIS A 82 -17.01 4.51 -6.71
C HIS A 82 -15.49 4.36 -6.67
N ALA A 83 -14.80 5.03 -5.77
CA ALA A 83 -13.36 4.99 -5.70
C ALA A 83 -12.84 5.12 -4.27
N HIS A 84 -11.69 4.51 -4.02
CA HIS A 84 -10.97 4.58 -2.75
C HIS A 84 -9.47 4.68 -3.00
N VAL A 85 -8.76 5.38 -2.12
CA VAL A 85 -7.29 5.49 -2.13
C VAL A 85 -6.76 5.17 -0.75
N HIS A 86 -5.92 4.16 -0.67
CA HIS A 86 -5.07 3.90 0.49
C HIS A 86 -3.71 4.56 0.28
N ALA A 87 -3.26 5.39 1.22
CA ALA A 87 -2.01 6.13 1.11
C ALA A 87 -1.03 5.72 2.22
N ILE A 88 0.18 5.36 1.83
CA ILE A 88 1.25 4.89 2.72
C ILE A 88 2.35 5.95 2.79
N ASP A 89 2.61 6.48 3.97
CA ASP A 89 3.84 7.24 4.25
C ASP A 89 5.01 6.25 4.34
N LYS A 90 5.98 6.38 3.46
CA LYS A 90 7.10 5.43 3.34
C LYS A 90 7.95 5.36 4.61
N THR A 91 8.23 6.49 5.25
CA THR A 91 9.04 6.50 6.48
C THR A 91 8.30 5.89 7.66
N ALA A 92 7.00 6.17 7.78
CA ALA A 92 6.16 5.52 8.79
C ALA A 92 6.05 4.02 8.54
N TYR A 93 5.89 3.60 7.29
CA TYR A 93 5.89 2.19 6.91
C TYR A 93 7.19 1.49 7.32
N VAL A 94 8.36 2.06 6.97
CA VAL A 94 9.66 1.47 7.35
C VAL A 94 9.80 1.39 8.87
N ALA A 95 9.38 2.42 9.61
CA ALA A 95 9.39 2.43 11.07
C ALA A 95 8.50 1.31 11.65
N ALA A 96 7.30 1.13 11.13
CA ALA A 96 6.41 0.03 11.53
C ALA A 96 7.05 -1.34 11.26
N ARG A 97 7.68 -1.52 10.07
CA ARG A 97 8.35 -2.79 9.70
C ARG A 97 9.45 -3.19 10.67
N VAL A 98 10.22 -2.22 11.25
CA VAL A 98 11.21 -2.52 12.28
C VAL A 98 10.56 -3.19 13.49
N LEU A 99 9.46 -2.62 13.98
CA LEU A 99 8.75 -3.10 15.16
C LEU A 99 8.14 -4.48 14.90
N GLU A 100 7.35 -4.60 13.85
CA GLU A 100 6.64 -5.83 13.47
C GLU A 100 7.58 -7.03 13.21
N LEU A 101 8.80 -6.79 12.71
CA LEU A 101 9.76 -7.86 12.46
C LEU A 101 10.50 -8.30 13.72
N PHE A 102 10.83 -7.35 14.62
CA PHE A 102 11.77 -7.65 15.69
C PHE A 102 11.16 -7.70 17.08
N THR A 103 9.96 -7.11 17.29
CA THR A 103 9.30 -7.11 18.61
C THR A 103 8.16 -8.12 18.71
N GLU A 104 7.66 -8.63 17.60
CA GLU A 104 6.58 -9.60 17.57
C GLU A 104 6.82 -10.74 16.56
N GLU A 105 5.92 -11.73 16.47
CA GLU A 105 6.00 -12.73 15.41
C GLU A 105 5.50 -12.14 14.09
N PRO A 106 6.33 -12.08 13.05
CA PRO A 106 5.96 -11.47 11.78
C PRO A 106 4.78 -12.18 11.12
N SER A 107 3.84 -11.40 10.61
CA SER A 107 2.64 -11.93 9.95
C SER A 107 2.20 -11.06 8.76
N TYR A 108 1.26 -11.56 7.96
CA TYR A 108 0.62 -10.78 6.89
C TYR A 108 -0.31 -9.66 7.40
N GLY A 109 -0.52 -9.57 8.72
CA GLY A 109 -1.20 -8.44 9.35
C GLY A 109 -0.34 -7.19 9.50
N ALA A 110 0.96 -7.36 9.35
CA ALA A 110 1.92 -6.27 9.47
C ALA A 110 1.65 -5.15 8.45
N GLY A 111 1.54 -3.91 8.94
CA GLY A 111 1.18 -2.74 8.13
C GLY A 111 -0.30 -2.63 7.79
N THR A 112 -1.16 -3.44 8.40
CA THR A 112 -2.61 -3.40 8.24
C THR A 112 -3.32 -2.98 9.52
N SER A 113 -4.60 -2.58 9.40
CA SER A 113 -5.47 -2.29 10.54
C SER A 113 -5.79 -3.52 11.41
N LEU A 114 -5.46 -4.73 10.94
CA LEU A 114 -5.60 -5.99 11.67
C LEU A 114 -4.32 -6.40 12.42
N GLY A 115 -3.22 -5.64 12.26
CA GLY A 115 -1.96 -5.84 12.96
C GLY A 115 -1.92 -5.13 14.31
N THR A 116 -0.77 -5.22 14.98
CA THR A 116 -0.52 -4.51 16.24
C THR A 116 -0.42 -3.00 15.99
N ASP A 117 -1.04 -2.21 16.87
CA ASP A 117 -0.92 -0.75 16.81
C ASP A 117 0.41 -0.29 17.42
N HIS A 118 1.31 0.16 16.57
CA HIS A 118 2.60 0.74 16.91
C HIS A 118 2.66 2.25 16.71
N SER A 119 1.54 2.95 16.66
CA SER A 119 1.44 4.36 16.25
C SER A 119 2.37 5.30 17.02
N GLU A 120 2.52 5.13 18.34
CA GLU A 120 3.42 5.96 19.17
C GLU A 120 4.90 5.71 18.83
N ALA A 121 5.32 4.45 18.76
CA ALA A 121 6.68 4.10 18.42
C ALA A 121 7.03 4.49 16.96
N VAL A 122 6.10 4.31 16.03
CA VAL A 122 6.24 4.77 14.64
C VAL A 122 6.42 6.28 14.59
N ALA A 123 5.64 7.06 15.34
CA ALA A 123 5.78 8.52 15.41
C ALA A 123 7.17 8.93 15.92
N ALA A 124 7.73 8.22 16.91
CA ALA A 124 9.08 8.45 17.43
C ALA A 124 10.18 8.05 16.44
N LEU A 125 9.97 6.95 15.68
CA LEU A 125 10.98 6.39 14.78
C LEU A 125 11.03 7.04 13.40
N ARG A 126 9.89 7.52 12.86
CA ARG A 126 9.80 8.01 11.47
C ARG A 126 10.79 9.12 11.11
N HIS A 127 11.30 9.84 12.10
CA HIS A 127 12.28 10.91 11.92
C HIS A 127 13.73 10.47 12.19
N ARG A 128 13.96 9.20 12.57
CA ARG A 128 15.29 8.63 12.84
C ARG A 128 15.92 8.09 11.56
N THR A 129 16.16 8.95 10.57
CA THR A 129 16.56 8.55 9.21
C THR A 129 17.80 7.66 9.16
N GLY A 130 18.80 7.91 10.02
CA GLY A 130 20.00 7.07 10.11
C GLY A 130 19.71 5.64 10.56
N PHE A 131 18.83 5.46 11.55
CA PHE A 131 18.38 4.16 12.03
C PHE A 131 17.53 3.43 10.96
N LEU A 132 16.59 4.12 10.34
CA LEU A 132 15.77 3.54 9.27
C LEU A 132 16.62 3.15 8.05
N ALA A 133 17.67 3.94 7.73
CA ALA A 133 18.61 3.57 6.67
C ALA A 133 19.41 2.31 7.03
N ALA A 134 19.88 2.19 8.28
CA ALA A 134 20.58 1.00 8.75
C ALA A 134 19.68 -0.25 8.72
N PHE A 135 18.40 -0.12 9.08
CA PHE A 135 17.40 -1.19 8.92
C PHE A 135 17.22 -1.60 7.46
N LEU A 136 17.09 -0.63 6.56
CA LEU A 136 16.97 -0.91 5.14
C LEU A 136 18.23 -1.58 4.58
N ASP A 137 19.42 -1.18 5.01
CA ASP A 137 20.66 -1.84 4.62
C ASP A 137 20.74 -3.27 5.18
N LEU A 138 20.37 -3.48 6.42
CA LEU A 138 20.27 -4.80 7.04
C LEU A 138 19.37 -5.74 6.24
N THR A 139 18.17 -5.28 5.86
CA THR A 139 17.21 -6.11 5.13
C THR A 139 17.57 -6.32 3.64
N ARG A 140 18.49 -5.52 3.06
CA ARG A 140 19.03 -5.73 1.70
C ARG A 140 19.93 -6.97 1.56
N THR A 141 20.41 -7.54 2.64
CA THR A 141 21.27 -8.73 2.63
C THR A 141 20.63 -9.93 1.94
N LYS A 142 19.30 -9.95 1.79
CA LYS A 142 18.60 -10.94 0.98
C LYS A 142 19.20 -11.16 -0.42
N ARG A 143 19.79 -10.13 -1.04
CA ARG A 143 20.41 -10.25 -2.37
C ARG A 143 21.65 -11.16 -2.38
N VAL A 144 22.35 -11.27 -1.25
CA VAL A 144 23.61 -12.01 -1.14
C VAL A 144 23.39 -13.40 -0.53
N ARG A 145 22.19 -13.70 -0.04
CA ARG A 145 21.84 -14.96 0.66
C ARG A 145 22.75 -15.31 1.85
N LEU A 146 23.39 -14.30 2.42
CA LEU A 146 24.25 -14.43 3.60
C LEU A 146 23.91 -13.30 4.58
N LEU A 147 23.98 -13.62 5.87
CA LEU A 147 23.83 -12.64 6.93
C LEU A 147 25.04 -11.69 6.96
N ASP A 148 24.80 -10.39 6.79
CA ASP A 148 25.81 -9.36 6.93
C ASP A 148 25.90 -8.91 8.40
N HIS A 149 26.86 -9.47 9.16
CA HIS A 149 27.07 -9.10 10.55
C HIS A 149 27.45 -7.63 10.73
N ALA A 150 28.13 -7.00 9.77
CA ALA A 150 28.43 -5.57 9.83
C ALA A 150 27.17 -4.71 9.68
N ALA A 151 26.19 -5.16 8.88
CA ALA A 151 24.86 -4.50 8.82
C ALA A 151 24.10 -4.66 10.15
N VAL A 152 24.18 -5.84 10.80
CA VAL A 152 23.61 -6.05 12.14
C VAL A 152 24.27 -5.10 13.15
N ASP A 153 25.61 -4.96 13.13
CA ASP A 153 26.33 -4.04 14.03
C ASP A 153 25.89 -2.59 13.81
N ARG A 154 25.77 -2.14 12.55
CA ARG A 154 25.29 -0.78 12.23
C ARG A 154 23.87 -0.56 12.72
N PHE A 155 22.98 -1.54 12.56
CA PHE A 155 21.61 -1.45 13.04
C PHE A 155 21.57 -1.23 14.56
N PHE A 156 22.31 -2.00 15.35
CA PHE A 156 22.39 -1.82 16.81
C PHE A 156 23.10 -0.52 17.21
N ALA A 157 24.14 -0.10 16.50
CA ALA A 157 24.85 1.15 16.77
C ALA A 157 23.99 2.41 16.54
N THR A 158 22.99 2.31 15.67
CA THR A 158 22.07 3.43 15.37
C THR A 158 20.72 3.33 16.07
N MET A 159 20.47 2.23 16.82
CA MET A 159 19.19 1.97 17.49
C MET A 159 18.93 3.05 18.56
N PRO A 160 17.78 3.75 18.50
CA PRO A 160 17.44 4.77 19.48
C PRO A 160 17.08 4.15 20.83
N ALA A 161 17.76 4.61 21.90
CA ALA A 161 17.55 4.12 23.27
C ALA A 161 16.27 4.67 23.93
N ASP A 162 15.70 5.72 23.37
CA ASP A 162 14.52 6.45 23.87
C ASP A 162 13.19 5.85 23.40
N VAL A 163 13.21 4.79 22.56
CA VAL A 163 12.01 4.07 22.11
C VAL A 163 11.87 2.77 22.93
N PRO A 164 10.89 2.70 23.84
CA PRO A 164 10.77 1.59 24.78
C PRO A 164 10.62 0.22 24.11
N GLU A 165 9.88 0.14 23.00
CA GLU A 165 9.60 -1.09 22.25
C GLU A 165 10.88 -1.76 21.72
N LEU A 166 11.89 -0.96 21.39
CA LEU A 166 13.18 -1.48 20.88
C LEU A 166 14.08 -2.07 21.97
N ARG A 167 13.79 -1.85 23.26
CA ARG A 167 14.61 -2.39 24.36
C ARG A 167 14.60 -3.92 24.42
N ALA A 168 13.52 -4.53 23.93
CA ALA A 168 13.39 -6.00 23.88
C ALA A 168 14.07 -6.62 22.66
N VAL A 169 14.51 -5.81 21.68
CA VAL A 169 15.14 -6.29 20.46
C VAL A 169 16.55 -6.77 20.74
N THR A 170 16.78 -8.07 20.63
CA THR A 170 18.09 -8.69 20.85
C THR A 170 18.77 -9.00 19.51
N ARG A 171 20.11 -9.05 19.53
CA ARG A 171 20.91 -9.47 18.36
C ARG A 171 20.44 -10.83 17.85
N ARG A 172 20.24 -11.79 18.74
CA ARG A 172 19.77 -13.12 18.39
C ARG A 172 18.44 -13.06 17.62
N ARG A 173 17.46 -12.27 18.09
CA ARG A 173 16.17 -12.12 17.41
C ARG A 173 16.34 -11.53 16.02
N VAL A 174 17.17 -10.50 15.87
CA VAL A 174 17.46 -9.88 14.57
C VAL A 174 18.07 -10.90 13.61
N GLU A 175 19.09 -11.64 14.06
CA GLU A 175 19.77 -12.65 13.24
C GLU A 175 18.83 -13.79 12.84
N GLU A 176 17.96 -14.27 13.76
CA GLU A 176 16.93 -15.28 13.47
C GLU A 176 15.95 -14.82 12.39
N VAL A 177 15.41 -13.61 12.52
CA VAL A 177 14.48 -13.03 11.52
C VAL A 177 15.17 -12.83 10.18
N MET A 178 16.40 -12.32 10.19
CA MET A 178 17.17 -12.14 8.96
C MET A 178 17.48 -13.48 8.27
N GLN A 179 17.79 -14.54 9.03
CA GLN A 179 17.97 -15.86 8.45
C GLN A 179 16.68 -16.37 7.79
N ARG A 180 15.53 -16.22 8.45
CA ARG A 180 14.21 -16.57 7.85
C ARG A 180 13.93 -15.79 6.55
N LEU A 181 14.29 -14.49 6.49
CA LEU A 181 14.19 -13.69 5.27
C LEU A 181 15.12 -14.18 4.16
N ILE A 182 16.35 -14.61 4.51
CA ILE A 182 17.33 -15.18 3.57
C ILE A 182 16.82 -16.51 3.02
N ASP A 183 16.24 -17.34 3.87
CA ASP A 183 15.67 -18.67 3.53
C ASP A 183 14.30 -18.55 2.81
N GLU A 184 13.86 -17.33 2.55
CA GLU A 184 12.56 -17.03 1.88
C GLU A 184 11.36 -17.66 2.60
N ASP A 185 11.38 -17.63 3.95
CA ASP A 185 10.27 -18.13 4.75
C ASP A 185 8.92 -17.57 4.26
N PRO A 186 8.03 -18.44 3.77
CA PRO A 186 6.77 -18.00 3.19
C PRO A 186 5.83 -17.33 4.18
N LEU A 187 6.01 -17.50 5.48
CA LEU A 187 5.20 -16.86 6.52
C LEU A 187 5.62 -15.42 6.80
N LEU A 188 6.81 -15.04 6.33
CA LEU A 188 7.33 -13.67 6.46
C LEU A 188 6.94 -12.84 5.22
N PRO A 189 6.08 -11.83 5.36
CA PRO A 189 5.85 -10.89 4.27
C PRO A 189 7.14 -10.10 4.01
N PRO A 190 7.52 -9.90 2.74
CA PRO A 190 8.73 -9.15 2.42
C PRO A 190 8.68 -7.74 3.01
N PRO A 191 9.71 -7.30 3.76
CA PRO A 191 9.69 -5.99 4.43
C PRO A 191 9.70 -4.79 3.46
N TRP A 192 9.98 -5.03 2.19
CA TRP A 192 10.11 -4.03 1.14
C TRP A 192 8.85 -3.85 0.28
N GLU A 193 7.80 -4.59 0.56
CA GLU A 193 6.63 -4.70 -0.30
C GLU A 193 5.40 -4.06 0.34
N PRO A 194 5.34 -2.72 0.37
CA PRO A 194 4.21 -1.99 0.97
C PRO A 194 2.88 -2.24 0.24
N LEU A 195 2.91 -2.81 -0.97
CA LEU A 195 1.70 -3.11 -1.74
C LEU A 195 0.92 -4.30 -1.15
N VAL A 196 1.56 -5.20 -0.42
CA VAL A 196 0.85 -6.31 0.24
C VAL A 196 -0.11 -5.80 1.31
N PRO A 197 0.32 -4.99 2.32
CA PRO A 197 -0.62 -4.38 3.26
C PRO A 197 -1.57 -3.37 2.60
N ALA A 198 -1.14 -2.65 1.56
CA ALA A 198 -2.04 -1.75 0.83
C ALA A 198 -3.20 -2.49 0.17
N LEU A 199 -2.94 -3.64 -0.44
CA LEU A 199 -3.98 -4.50 -0.99
C LEU A 199 -4.92 -5.00 0.12
N ALA A 200 -4.38 -5.41 1.27
CA ALA A 200 -5.18 -5.81 2.42
C ALA A 200 -6.15 -4.71 2.85
N GLU A 201 -5.65 -3.48 3.08
CA GLU A 201 -6.48 -2.34 3.49
C GLU A 201 -7.53 -1.98 2.43
N THR A 202 -7.19 -2.06 1.16
CA THR A 202 -8.15 -1.86 0.07
C THR A 202 -9.25 -2.92 0.08
N VAL A 203 -8.89 -4.20 0.26
CA VAL A 203 -9.87 -5.29 0.36
C VAL A 203 -10.75 -5.11 1.60
N LEU A 204 -10.18 -4.75 2.75
CA LEU A 204 -10.93 -4.50 4.00
C LEU A 204 -11.92 -3.33 3.83
N HIS A 205 -11.50 -2.24 3.17
CA HIS A 205 -12.39 -1.12 2.87
C HIS A 205 -13.61 -1.56 2.05
N TRP A 206 -13.39 -2.26 0.95
CA TRP A 206 -14.47 -2.68 0.05
C TRP A 206 -15.30 -3.85 0.56
N SER A 207 -14.78 -4.65 1.51
CA SER A 207 -15.52 -5.73 2.17
C SER A 207 -16.47 -5.23 3.26
N SER A 208 -16.43 -3.95 3.60
CA SER A 208 -17.32 -3.36 4.59
C SER A 208 -18.79 -3.69 4.28
N GLY A 209 -19.56 -4.05 5.30
CA GLY A 209 -20.94 -4.51 5.13
C GLY A 209 -21.08 -6.00 4.81
N GLY A 210 -20.03 -6.82 4.98
CA GLY A 210 -20.09 -8.29 4.89
C GLY A 210 -20.10 -8.85 3.46
N ARG A 211 -19.56 -8.09 2.49
CA ARG A 211 -19.39 -8.56 1.10
C ARG A 211 -17.96 -9.00 0.84
N SER A 212 -17.75 -9.93 -0.09
CA SER A 212 -16.42 -10.30 -0.56
C SER A 212 -15.98 -9.45 -1.75
N VAL A 213 -14.67 -9.37 -2.00
CA VAL A 213 -14.05 -8.50 -3.01
C VAL A 213 -13.30 -9.32 -4.05
N ALA A 214 -13.64 -9.16 -5.31
CA ALA A 214 -12.85 -9.62 -6.45
C ALA A 214 -11.96 -8.47 -6.91
N VAL A 215 -10.65 -8.70 -7.01
CA VAL A 215 -9.65 -7.69 -7.37
C VAL A 215 -9.11 -7.94 -8.77
N VAL A 216 -9.16 -6.91 -9.61
CA VAL A 216 -8.43 -6.81 -10.89
C VAL A 216 -7.34 -5.76 -10.70
N HIS A 217 -6.06 -6.13 -10.83
CA HIS A 217 -4.93 -5.25 -10.53
C HIS A 217 -4.04 -5.10 -11.76
N ASP A 218 -3.38 -3.95 -11.93
CA ASP A 218 -2.31 -3.83 -12.93
C ASP A 218 -1.19 -4.86 -12.66
N GLU A 219 -0.45 -5.25 -13.70
CA GLU A 219 0.66 -6.19 -13.54
C GLU A 219 1.70 -5.66 -12.56
N GLN A 220 1.86 -6.37 -11.43
CA GLN A 220 2.75 -5.96 -10.35
C GLN A 220 3.54 -7.15 -9.79
N SER A 221 4.85 -7.12 -9.95
CA SER A 221 5.75 -8.20 -9.52
C SER A 221 5.79 -8.41 -8.00
N ALA A 222 5.41 -7.41 -7.21
CA ALA A 222 5.32 -7.52 -5.75
C ALA A 222 4.16 -8.41 -5.31
N LEU A 223 3.07 -8.46 -6.07
CA LEU A 223 1.83 -9.18 -5.77
C LEU A 223 1.82 -10.57 -6.42
N THR A 224 2.80 -11.42 -6.07
CA THR A 224 2.86 -12.79 -6.59
C THR A 224 1.67 -13.64 -6.13
N PRO A 225 1.26 -14.68 -6.91
CA PRO A 225 0.15 -15.56 -6.52
C PRO A 225 0.32 -16.16 -5.11
N GLY A 226 1.54 -16.56 -4.74
CA GLY A 226 1.82 -17.10 -3.41
C GLY A 226 1.64 -16.09 -2.28
N ARG A 227 2.02 -14.82 -2.48
CA ARG A 227 1.83 -13.75 -1.49
C ARG A 227 0.35 -13.40 -1.33
N VAL A 228 -0.36 -13.27 -2.45
CA VAL A 228 -1.80 -12.98 -2.44
C VAL A 228 -2.60 -14.11 -1.79
N ALA A 229 -2.25 -15.37 -2.08
CA ALA A 229 -2.91 -16.51 -1.42
C ALA A 229 -2.72 -16.50 0.10
N ARG A 230 -1.52 -16.19 0.60
CA ARG A 230 -1.25 -16.08 2.04
C ARG A 230 -1.96 -14.89 2.68
N LEU A 231 -1.98 -13.75 1.99
CA LEU A 231 -2.77 -12.60 2.43
C LEU A 231 -4.26 -12.96 2.52
N GLY A 232 -4.81 -13.64 1.52
CA GLY A 232 -6.19 -14.09 1.52
C GLY A 232 -6.51 -15.04 2.68
N ALA A 233 -5.60 -16.00 2.98
CA ALA A 233 -5.73 -16.89 4.12
C ALA A 233 -5.69 -16.11 5.45
N PHE A 234 -4.75 -15.18 5.61
CA PHE A 234 -4.64 -14.31 6.79
C PHE A 234 -5.92 -13.50 7.02
N LEU A 235 -6.48 -12.92 5.96
CA LEU A 235 -7.72 -12.14 6.04
C LEU A 235 -8.93 -13.02 6.39
N ALA A 236 -9.02 -14.22 5.80
CA ALA A 236 -10.13 -15.15 6.03
C ALA A 236 -10.16 -15.70 7.47
N GLU A 237 -9.02 -15.76 8.14
CA GLU A 237 -8.94 -16.17 9.56
C GLU A 237 -9.47 -15.08 10.52
N ARG A 238 -9.57 -13.84 10.09
CA ARG A 238 -9.85 -12.67 10.95
C ARG A 238 -11.12 -11.93 10.63
N VAL A 239 -11.63 -12.11 9.41
CA VAL A 239 -12.81 -11.39 8.91
C VAL A 239 -13.78 -12.37 8.27
N GLU A 240 -15.02 -12.37 8.74
CA GLU A 240 -16.10 -13.21 8.22
C GLU A 240 -17.20 -12.34 7.58
N PRO A 241 -17.67 -12.65 6.36
CA PRO A 241 -17.15 -13.68 5.42
C PRO A 241 -15.76 -13.33 4.90
N ALA A 242 -15.04 -14.34 4.37
CA ALA A 242 -13.71 -14.13 3.78
C ALA A 242 -13.70 -12.95 2.80
N PRO A 243 -12.92 -11.88 3.07
CA PRO A 243 -13.07 -10.63 2.34
C PRO A 243 -12.49 -10.68 0.93
N LEU A 244 -11.40 -11.44 0.69
CA LEU A 244 -10.80 -11.59 -0.64
C LEU A 244 -11.38 -12.81 -1.36
N ARG A 245 -12.17 -12.56 -2.42
CA ARG A 245 -12.81 -13.59 -3.26
C ARG A 245 -11.86 -14.11 -4.33
N SER A 246 -11.22 -13.19 -5.05
CA SER A 246 -10.31 -13.52 -6.16
C SER A 246 -9.35 -12.36 -6.41
N PHE A 247 -8.22 -12.68 -7.05
CA PHE A 247 -7.23 -11.71 -7.49
C PHE A 247 -6.73 -12.07 -8.89
N THR A 248 -6.77 -11.11 -9.80
CA THR A 248 -6.31 -11.26 -11.19
C THR A 248 -5.44 -10.07 -11.56
N GLN A 249 -4.33 -10.30 -12.24
CA GLN A 249 -3.51 -9.25 -12.84
C GLN A 249 -3.81 -9.12 -14.32
N VAL A 250 -3.82 -7.88 -14.82
CA VAL A 250 -4.07 -7.52 -16.21
C VAL A 250 -3.12 -6.42 -16.64
N ASP A 251 -2.78 -6.37 -17.93
CA ASP A 251 -2.12 -5.18 -18.51
C ASP A 251 -3.16 -4.04 -18.57
N SER A 252 -2.83 -2.90 -17.93
CA SER A 252 -3.68 -1.71 -17.85
C SER A 252 -4.15 -1.19 -19.21
N LYS A 253 -3.43 -1.50 -20.31
CA LYS A 253 -3.86 -1.15 -21.67
C LYS A 253 -5.16 -1.82 -22.09
N HIS A 254 -5.49 -2.95 -21.49
CA HIS A 254 -6.64 -3.78 -21.84
C HIS A 254 -7.82 -3.61 -20.87
N ASP A 255 -7.64 -2.94 -19.72
CA ASP A 255 -8.72 -2.68 -18.78
C ASP A 255 -8.84 -1.19 -18.45
N PRO A 256 -9.87 -0.49 -18.94
CA PRO A 256 -10.08 0.92 -18.68
C PRO A 256 -10.31 1.25 -17.20
N ARG A 257 -10.74 0.30 -16.38
CA ARG A 257 -10.92 0.51 -14.93
C ARG A 257 -9.57 0.66 -14.24
N VAL A 258 -8.60 -0.16 -14.63
CA VAL A 258 -7.21 -0.07 -14.13
C VAL A 258 -6.59 1.26 -14.57
N GLN A 259 -6.84 1.73 -15.81
CA GLN A 259 -6.39 3.07 -16.24
C GLN A 259 -6.99 4.18 -15.37
N VAL A 260 -8.26 4.07 -14.97
CA VAL A 260 -8.88 5.04 -14.05
C VAL A 260 -8.23 4.99 -12.67
N ALA A 261 -7.91 3.79 -12.17
CA ALA A 261 -7.19 3.63 -10.90
C ALA A 261 -5.78 4.23 -10.96
N ASP A 262 -5.01 4.06 -12.07
CA ASP A 262 -3.70 4.71 -12.30
C ASP A 262 -3.80 6.24 -12.21
N PHE A 263 -4.79 6.84 -12.89
CA PHE A 263 -5.00 8.28 -12.79
C PHE A 263 -5.24 8.71 -11.34
N LEU A 264 -6.12 8.03 -10.64
CA LEU A 264 -6.45 8.37 -9.26
C LEU A 264 -5.25 8.18 -8.32
N ALA A 265 -4.50 7.07 -8.46
CA ALA A 265 -3.28 6.82 -7.69
C ALA A 265 -2.23 7.91 -7.93
N GLY A 266 -1.99 8.26 -9.20
CA GLY A 266 -1.02 9.28 -9.56
C GLY A 266 -1.42 10.70 -9.10
N ILE A 267 -2.71 11.05 -9.10
CA ILE A 267 -3.23 12.32 -8.56
C ILE A 267 -3.04 12.33 -7.03
N ALA A 268 -3.48 11.28 -6.35
CA ALA A 268 -3.48 11.19 -4.90
C ALA A 268 -2.04 11.21 -4.30
N ARG A 269 -1.04 10.75 -5.06
CA ARG A 269 0.36 10.84 -4.64
C ARG A 269 0.88 12.26 -4.45
N ARG A 270 0.28 13.24 -5.12
CA ARG A 270 0.74 14.65 -5.16
C ARG A 270 0.17 15.50 -4.01
N ARG A 271 0.11 15.05 -2.82
CA ARG A 271 -0.36 15.70 -1.59
C ARG A 271 -0.13 17.23 -1.51
N THR A 272 -0.74 17.99 -2.41
CA THR A 272 -0.77 19.46 -2.32
C THR A 272 -2.02 19.88 -1.54
N PRO A 273 -2.00 21.00 -0.81
CA PRO A 273 -3.15 21.43 0.00
C PRO A 273 -4.46 21.55 -0.80
N ASP A 274 -4.37 22.05 -2.03
CA ASP A 274 -5.52 22.22 -2.94
C ASP A 274 -6.08 20.87 -3.46
N LEU A 275 -5.28 19.82 -3.48
CA LEU A 275 -5.73 18.46 -3.82
C LEU A 275 -6.26 17.71 -2.60
N ALA A 276 -5.81 18.04 -1.41
CA ALA A 276 -6.21 17.34 -0.18
C ALA A 276 -7.73 17.41 0.03
N GLU A 277 -8.33 18.57 -0.17
CA GLU A 277 -9.78 18.76 -0.07
C GLU A 277 -10.55 17.96 -1.12
N LEU A 278 -10.07 17.96 -2.36
CA LEU A 278 -10.68 17.19 -3.45
C LEU A 278 -10.56 15.68 -3.25
N LEU A 279 -9.48 15.22 -2.61
CA LEU A 279 -9.20 13.81 -2.38
C LEU A 279 -9.80 13.28 -1.07
N ALA A 280 -10.24 14.16 -0.17
CA ALA A 280 -10.83 13.77 1.11
C ALA A 280 -11.97 12.72 0.99
N PRO A 281 -12.86 12.77 -0.02
CA PRO A 281 -13.91 11.75 -0.19
C PRO A 281 -13.40 10.34 -0.51
N TYR A 282 -12.15 10.19 -0.96
CA TYR A 282 -11.56 8.91 -1.39
C TYR A 282 -10.60 8.31 -0.37
N THR A 283 -10.11 9.12 0.56
CA THR A 283 -9.20 8.68 1.60
C THR A 283 -9.99 8.46 2.88
N CYS A 284 -10.12 7.21 3.33
CA CYS A 284 -10.57 7.00 4.70
C CYS A 284 -9.57 7.64 5.65
N ALA A 285 -10.02 8.55 6.51
CA ALA A 285 -9.30 8.81 7.75
C ALA A 285 -9.17 7.44 8.44
N ALA A 286 -7.95 7.09 8.88
CA ALA A 286 -7.73 5.88 9.66
C ALA A 286 -8.76 5.85 10.78
N THR A 287 -9.79 5.05 10.62
CA THR A 287 -10.84 4.89 11.62
C THR A 287 -10.19 4.17 12.78
N LYS A 288 -9.86 4.93 13.83
CA LYS A 288 -9.65 4.31 15.14
C LYS A 288 -10.92 3.51 15.41
N SER A 289 -10.81 2.20 15.37
CA SER A 289 -11.88 1.31 15.83
C SER A 289 -12.16 1.67 17.28
N SER A 290 -13.23 2.46 17.50
CA SER A 290 -13.82 2.55 18.82
C SER A 290 -14.34 1.16 19.14
N GLN A 291 -13.68 0.51 20.08
CA GLN A 291 -14.13 -0.72 20.71
C GLN A 291 -15.54 -0.47 21.25
N VAL A 292 -16.44 -1.36 20.94
CA VAL A 292 -17.57 -1.73 21.82
C VAL A 292 -17.38 -3.19 22.17
#